data_1c3feaa4c43fe95b85e40d43a6572c43
#
_entry.id   1c3feaa4c43fe95b85e40d43a6572c43
#
_cell.length_a   1.000
_cell.length_b   1.000
_cell.length_c   1.000
_cell.angle_alpha   90.00
_cell.angle_beta   90.00
_cell.angle_gamma   90.00
#
_symmetry.space_group_name_H-M   'P 1'
#
loop_
_entity.id
_entity.type
_entity.pdbx_description
1 polymer ?
#
loop_
_entity_poly.entity_id
_entity_poly.type
_entity_poly.pdbx_seq_one_letter_code
_entity_poly.pdbx_strand_id
1 'polypeptide(L)'
;MSQSIYVQGGAGLLHARQYGAIRTAQVPLIVMHGVTGHAGLWHHVATALSQNRAVIALDMRGHGLSDWCAQQDYATPAHVQDLACLLEALGQPQYDLAGLSWGGLVSLQYAACYPERVRRLAVLDVEPSFTQSEHEVMARPANFPSRAAVMEYERKANPQAPQSLLQLFAYESVNQVDLNLWQRRHDPYFLRRWPFRNDDVWAQLEELRCPTLLLHGERSFVRLAIMQEMHDRLRHPAGLYELPDTGHLLPLEAPEPVAAYLEEFLTAD
;
A
#
# COMPACT_ATOMS: atom_id res chain seq x y z
N MET A 1 6.53 7.81 17.32
CA MET A 1 6.06 9.02 16.59
C MET A 1 6.63 8.97 15.19
N SER A 2 5.87 9.33 14.17
CA SER A 2 6.34 9.43 12.78
C SER A 2 6.73 10.87 12.44
N GLN A 3 7.61 11.02 11.47
CA GLN A 3 8.00 12.30 10.87
C GLN A 3 7.49 12.35 9.44
N SER A 4 6.89 13.46 9.02
CA SER A 4 6.55 13.71 7.61
C SER A 4 7.81 14.06 6.82
N ILE A 5 7.97 13.43 5.66
CA ILE A 5 8.98 13.78 4.67
C ILE A 5 8.28 14.08 3.35
N TYR A 6 8.88 14.98 2.57
CA TYR A 6 8.37 15.38 1.26
C TYR A 6 9.50 15.26 0.24
N VAL A 7 9.18 14.63 -0.89
CA VAL A 7 10.13 14.37 -1.99
C VAL A 7 9.50 14.82 -3.30
N GLN A 8 10.29 15.38 -4.21
CA GLN A 8 9.82 15.71 -5.55
C GLN A 8 9.61 14.42 -6.34
N GLY A 9 8.37 14.15 -6.71
CA GLY A 9 7.97 13.09 -7.64
C GLY A 9 7.73 13.61 -9.05
N GLY A 10 7.29 12.74 -9.94
CA GLY A 10 7.07 13.06 -11.35
C GLY A 10 5.92 14.05 -11.60
N ALA A 11 4.94 14.14 -10.72
CA ALA A 11 3.76 14.99 -10.89
C ALA A 11 3.57 16.05 -9.79
N GLY A 12 4.51 16.18 -8.86
CA GLY A 12 4.43 17.08 -7.71
C GLY A 12 5.13 16.51 -6.48
N LEU A 13 4.86 17.08 -5.31
CA LEU A 13 5.43 16.61 -4.06
C LEU A 13 4.74 15.30 -3.63
N LEU A 14 5.56 14.33 -3.28
CA LEU A 14 5.17 13.11 -2.60
C LEU A 14 5.37 13.27 -1.11
N HIS A 15 4.37 12.92 -0.34
CA HIS A 15 4.45 12.83 1.11
C HIS A 15 4.69 11.38 1.54
N ALA A 16 5.54 11.19 2.54
CA ALA A 16 5.65 9.93 3.23
C ALA A 16 5.82 10.13 4.74
N ARG A 17 5.48 9.11 5.51
CA ARG A 17 5.69 9.07 6.97
C ARG A 17 6.84 8.15 7.29
N GLN A 18 7.88 8.69 7.89
CA GLN A 18 9.00 7.92 8.40
C GLN A 18 8.78 7.55 9.85
N TYR A 19 8.86 6.26 10.16
CA TYR A 19 8.87 5.67 11.48
C TYR A 19 10.26 5.10 11.75
N GLY A 20 10.85 5.49 12.86
CA GLY A 20 12.25 5.13 13.18
C GLY A 20 13.28 5.87 12.34
N ALA A 21 14.54 5.78 12.72
CA ALA A 21 15.66 6.42 12.02
C ALA A 21 16.25 5.47 10.95
N ILE A 22 16.58 6.01 9.78
CA ILE A 22 17.35 5.26 8.78
C ILE A 22 18.79 5.10 9.32
N ARG A 23 19.27 3.86 9.39
CA ARG A 23 20.59 3.48 9.87
C ARG A 23 21.32 2.73 8.77
N THR A 24 22.59 3.01 8.59
CA THR A 24 23.43 2.40 7.53
C THR A 24 23.52 0.87 7.58
N ALA A 25 23.33 0.28 8.77
CA ALA A 25 23.39 -1.18 8.95
C ALA A 25 22.06 -1.91 8.73
N GLN A 26 20.98 -1.18 8.41
CA GLN A 26 19.64 -1.76 8.29
C GLN A 26 18.99 -1.34 6.97
N VAL A 27 18.40 -2.30 6.27
CA VAL A 27 17.63 -2.02 5.06
C VAL A 27 16.26 -1.46 5.46
N PRO A 28 15.92 -0.23 5.02
CA PRO A 28 14.62 0.35 5.33
C PRO A 28 13.50 -0.37 4.60
N LEU A 29 12.32 -0.40 5.23
CA LEU A 29 11.08 -0.91 4.63
C LEU A 29 10.25 0.25 4.08
N ILE A 30 9.86 0.17 2.82
CA ILE A 30 8.87 1.06 2.21
C ILE A 30 7.54 0.34 2.16
N VAL A 31 6.49 0.99 2.64
CA VAL A 31 5.13 0.43 2.61
C VAL A 31 4.19 1.30 1.79
N MET A 32 3.35 0.67 0.96
CA MET A 32 2.43 1.34 0.05
C MET A 32 1.00 0.84 0.23
N HIS A 33 0.07 1.79 0.22
CA HIS A 33 -1.37 1.53 0.34
C HIS A 33 -2.00 1.18 -1.03
N GLY A 34 -3.24 0.67 -1.02
CA GLY A 34 -4.06 0.47 -2.21
C GLY A 34 -4.78 1.73 -2.68
N VAL A 35 -5.54 1.60 -3.77
CA VAL A 35 -6.36 2.70 -4.32
C VAL A 35 -7.30 3.28 -3.26
N THR A 36 -7.44 4.61 -3.24
CA THR A 36 -8.22 5.39 -2.26
C THR A 36 -7.72 5.31 -0.79
N GLY A 37 -6.59 4.63 -0.56
CA GLY A 37 -5.93 4.58 0.75
C GLY A 37 -5.06 5.80 1.05
N HIS A 38 -4.24 5.69 2.08
CA HIS A 38 -3.22 6.67 2.45
C HIS A 38 -2.20 6.02 3.42
N ALA A 39 -1.07 6.68 3.66
CA ALA A 39 0.02 6.18 4.52
C ALA A 39 -0.42 5.76 5.93
N GLY A 40 -1.48 6.38 6.46
CA GLY A 40 -2.05 6.04 7.77
C GLY A 40 -2.59 4.60 7.89
N LEU A 41 -2.86 3.93 6.78
CA LEU A 41 -3.21 2.51 6.75
C LEU A 41 -2.17 1.64 7.46
N TRP A 42 -0.90 2.00 7.30
CA TRP A 42 0.23 1.25 7.81
C TRP A 42 0.67 1.66 9.22
N HIS A 43 -0.03 2.62 9.85
CA HIS A 43 0.42 3.25 11.10
C HIS A 43 0.82 2.24 12.19
N HIS A 44 -0.03 1.27 12.47
CA HIS A 44 0.22 0.28 13.53
C HIS A 44 1.38 -0.65 13.17
N VAL A 45 1.33 -1.24 11.99
CA VAL A 45 2.40 -2.13 11.46
C VAL A 45 3.73 -1.40 11.41
N ALA A 46 3.76 -0.17 10.86
CA ALA A 46 4.97 0.63 10.79
C ALA A 46 5.52 1.01 12.17
N THR A 47 4.63 1.29 13.14
CA THR A 47 5.04 1.58 14.51
C THR A 47 5.69 0.37 15.17
N ALA A 48 5.11 -0.82 15.00
CA ALA A 48 5.68 -2.07 15.54
C ALA A 48 7.06 -2.36 14.95
N LEU A 49 7.17 -2.37 13.61
CA LEU A 49 8.42 -2.67 12.90
C LEU A 49 9.51 -1.60 13.11
N SER A 50 9.12 -0.37 13.43
CA SER A 50 10.06 0.74 13.63
C SER A 50 10.97 0.61 14.85
N GLN A 51 10.74 -0.38 15.70
CA GLN A 51 11.64 -0.72 16.81
C GLN A 51 12.98 -1.26 16.28
N ASN A 52 12.95 -1.97 15.15
CA ASN A 52 14.11 -2.69 14.60
C ASN A 52 14.63 -2.10 13.29
N ARG A 53 13.84 -1.33 12.55
CA ARG A 53 14.22 -0.74 11.25
C ARG A 53 13.47 0.55 10.96
N ALA A 54 13.95 1.37 10.04
CA ALA A 54 13.16 2.46 9.51
C ALA A 54 12.03 1.92 8.61
N VAL A 55 10.81 2.43 8.79
CA VAL A 55 9.66 2.15 7.93
C VAL A 55 9.17 3.47 7.34
N ILE A 56 9.03 3.52 6.02
CA ILE A 56 8.55 4.68 5.29
C ILE A 56 7.23 4.34 4.61
N ALA A 57 6.14 4.94 5.09
CA ALA A 57 4.81 4.77 4.52
C ALA A 57 4.51 5.90 3.53
N LEU A 58 4.44 5.56 2.25
CA LEU A 58 4.22 6.51 1.16
C LEU A 58 2.72 6.82 1.01
N ASP A 59 2.37 8.09 0.92
CA ASP A 59 1.14 8.52 0.26
C ASP A 59 1.40 8.55 -1.25
N MET A 60 0.78 7.63 -1.99
CA MET A 60 0.96 7.57 -3.45
C MET A 60 0.40 8.85 -4.10
N ARG A 61 0.93 9.27 -5.30
CA ARG A 61 0.39 10.47 -5.98
C ARG A 61 -1.13 10.44 -6.03
N GLY A 62 -1.75 11.60 -5.86
CA GLY A 62 -3.22 11.71 -5.84
C GLY A 62 -3.89 11.24 -4.55
N HIS A 63 -3.12 10.86 -3.50
CA HIS A 63 -3.63 10.34 -2.24
C HIS A 63 -2.99 11.03 -1.03
N GLY A 64 -3.70 11.00 0.09
CA GLY A 64 -3.19 11.46 1.38
C GLY A 64 -2.75 12.93 1.36
N LEU A 65 -1.48 13.18 1.64
CA LEU A 65 -0.84 14.50 1.60
C LEU A 65 0.08 14.70 0.39
N SER A 66 0.15 13.72 -0.53
CA SER A 66 0.83 13.87 -1.82
C SER A 66 0.00 14.70 -2.79
N ASP A 67 0.67 15.42 -3.68
CA ASP A 67 0.00 16.24 -4.69
C ASP A 67 -0.86 15.40 -5.64
N TRP A 68 -1.95 16.00 -6.11
CA TRP A 68 -2.76 15.47 -7.19
C TRP A 68 -2.10 15.78 -8.55
N CYS A 69 -2.21 14.86 -9.49
CA CYS A 69 -1.68 15.06 -10.83
C CYS A 69 -2.65 15.83 -11.70
N ALA A 70 -2.29 17.06 -12.10
CA ALA A 70 -3.14 17.91 -12.94
C ALA A 70 -3.48 17.25 -14.30
N GLN A 71 -2.58 16.42 -14.83
CA GLN A 71 -2.76 15.67 -16.06
C GLN A 71 -3.53 14.36 -15.86
N GLN A 72 -3.88 14.01 -14.61
CA GLN A 72 -4.52 12.75 -14.24
C GLN A 72 -3.74 11.51 -14.69
N ASP A 73 -2.42 11.60 -14.78
CA ASP A 73 -1.54 10.46 -15.03
C ASP A 73 -1.34 9.66 -13.74
N TYR A 74 -2.23 8.70 -13.54
CA TYR A 74 -2.26 7.79 -12.41
C TYR A 74 -1.98 6.33 -12.82
N ALA A 75 -1.44 6.08 -14.01
CA ALA A 75 -1.07 4.74 -14.44
C ALA A 75 -0.01 4.13 -13.50
N THR A 76 -0.03 2.81 -13.33
CA THR A 76 0.92 2.11 -12.44
C THR A 76 2.39 2.43 -12.76
N PRO A 77 2.85 2.53 -14.03
CA PRO A 77 4.22 2.95 -14.32
C PRO A 77 4.59 4.35 -13.80
N ALA A 78 3.64 5.27 -13.73
CA ALA A 78 3.88 6.58 -13.16
C ALA A 78 4.12 6.54 -11.63
N HIS A 79 3.43 5.63 -10.92
CA HIS A 79 3.68 5.36 -9.50
C HIS A 79 5.00 4.64 -9.27
N VAL A 80 5.41 3.74 -10.18
CA VAL A 80 6.75 3.10 -10.15
C VAL A 80 7.84 4.16 -10.25
N GLN A 81 7.67 5.16 -11.11
CA GLN A 81 8.61 6.28 -11.23
C GLN A 81 8.64 7.14 -9.97
N ASP A 82 7.49 7.41 -9.34
CA ASP A 82 7.43 8.13 -8.06
C ASP A 82 8.15 7.36 -6.94
N LEU A 83 7.96 6.05 -6.89
CA LEU A 83 8.70 5.21 -5.94
C LEU A 83 10.20 5.32 -6.19
N ALA A 84 10.66 5.29 -7.45
CA ALA A 84 12.07 5.49 -7.78
C ALA A 84 12.60 6.85 -7.27
N CYS A 85 11.85 7.95 -7.46
CA CYS A 85 12.20 9.26 -6.94
C CYS A 85 12.34 9.27 -5.40
N LEU A 86 11.39 8.65 -4.69
CA LEU A 86 11.46 8.53 -3.23
C LEU A 86 12.71 7.76 -2.80
N LEU A 87 12.97 6.59 -3.40
CA LEU A 87 14.09 5.74 -3.01
C LEU A 87 15.44 6.38 -3.33
N GLU A 88 15.53 7.15 -4.40
CA GLU A 88 16.73 7.93 -4.72
C GLU A 88 16.96 9.04 -3.69
N ALA A 89 15.92 9.77 -3.32
CA ALA A 89 15.99 10.82 -2.30
C ALA A 89 16.39 10.29 -0.91
N LEU A 90 15.98 9.07 -0.56
CA LEU A 90 16.34 8.40 0.69
C LEU A 90 17.80 7.89 0.69
N GLY A 91 18.42 7.71 -0.48
CA GLY A 91 19.85 7.49 -0.66
C GLY A 91 20.41 6.16 -0.15
N GLN A 92 19.57 5.12 0.02
CA GLN A 92 20.05 3.79 0.43
C GLN A 92 20.30 2.89 -0.79
N PRO A 93 21.27 1.97 -0.74
CA PRO A 93 21.57 1.08 -1.86
C PRO A 93 20.43 0.10 -2.16
N GLN A 94 19.76 -0.39 -1.13
CA GLN A 94 18.65 -1.33 -1.23
C GLN A 94 17.53 -1.01 -0.26
N TYR A 95 16.35 -1.52 -0.56
CA TYR A 95 15.14 -1.40 0.24
C TYR A 95 14.39 -2.72 0.31
N ASP A 96 13.64 -2.91 1.39
CA ASP A 96 12.55 -3.86 1.43
C ASP A 96 11.27 -3.15 1.02
N LEU A 97 10.38 -3.85 0.31
CA LEU A 97 9.11 -3.28 -0.12
C LEU A 97 7.94 -4.11 0.44
N ALA A 98 6.88 -3.45 0.85
CA ALA A 98 5.61 -4.10 1.11
C ALA A 98 4.46 -3.27 0.53
N GLY A 99 3.57 -3.90 -0.23
CA GLY A 99 2.45 -3.21 -0.86
C GLY A 99 1.14 -3.95 -0.71
N LEU A 100 0.08 -3.22 -0.35
CA LEU A 100 -1.28 -3.72 -0.33
C LEU A 100 -1.98 -3.40 -1.65
N SER A 101 -2.67 -4.39 -2.23
CA SER A 101 -3.53 -4.15 -3.40
C SER A 101 -2.74 -3.46 -4.53
N TRP A 102 -3.19 -2.32 -5.04
CA TRP A 102 -2.46 -1.56 -6.06
C TRP A 102 -1.03 -1.18 -5.64
N GLY A 103 -0.78 -0.86 -4.35
CA GLY A 103 0.57 -0.69 -3.84
C GLY A 103 1.45 -1.94 -4.01
N GLY A 104 0.83 -3.13 -3.98
CA GLY A 104 1.47 -4.41 -4.31
C GLY A 104 1.89 -4.49 -5.78
N LEU A 105 1.02 -4.08 -6.73
CA LEU A 105 1.35 -4.04 -8.15
C LEU A 105 2.48 -3.06 -8.46
N VAL A 106 2.47 -1.88 -7.82
CA VAL A 106 3.56 -0.89 -7.95
C VAL A 106 4.87 -1.49 -7.44
N SER A 107 4.84 -2.18 -6.27
CA SER A 107 6.02 -2.84 -5.69
C SER A 107 6.56 -3.94 -6.59
N LEU A 108 5.68 -4.78 -7.15
CA LEU A 108 6.03 -5.85 -8.08
C LEU A 108 6.73 -5.30 -9.33
N GLN A 109 6.12 -4.31 -9.98
CA GLN A 109 6.68 -3.70 -11.18
C GLN A 109 8.01 -3.00 -10.87
N TYR A 110 8.11 -2.31 -9.74
CA TYR A 110 9.38 -1.70 -9.33
C TYR A 110 10.48 -2.76 -9.13
N ALA A 111 10.19 -3.85 -8.42
CA ALA A 111 11.15 -4.92 -8.14
C ALA A 111 11.61 -5.64 -9.44
N ALA A 112 10.72 -5.81 -10.42
CA ALA A 112 11.09 -6.35 -11.73
C ALA A 112 11.97 -5.39 -12.53
N CYS A 113 11.67 -4.08 -12.52
CA CYS A 113 12.44 -3.06 -13.24
C CYS A 113 13.80 -2.76 -12.59
N TYR A 114 13.91 -2.86 -11.26
CA TYR A 114 15.09 -2.48 -10.48
C TYR A 114 15.51 -3.59 -9.49
N PRO A 115 15.84 -4.81 -9.97
CA PRO A 115 16.06 -5.97 -9.11
C PRO A 115 17.20 -5.81 -8.11
N GLU A 116 18.22 -4.99 -8.43
CA GLU A 116 19.35 -4.71 -7.51
C GLU A 116 18.96 -3.80 -6.33
N ARG A 117 17.84 -3.09 -6.46
CA ARG A 117 17.37 -2.12 -5.46
C ARG A 117 16.44 -2.71 -4.42
N VAL A 118 15.92 -3.92 -4.65
CA VAL A 118 14.94 -4.58 -3.78
C VAL A 118 15.56 -5.84 -3.18
N ARG A 119 15.74 -5.83 -1.86
CA ARG A 119 16.25 -6.98 -1.12
C ARG A 119 15.17 -8.03 -0.89
N ARG A 120 13.97 -7.60 -0.48
CA ARG A 120 12.80 -8.44 -0.19
C ARG A 120 11.52 -7.71 -0.56
N LEU A 121 10.53 -8.48 -1.00
CA LEU A 121 9.22 -7.97 -1.42
C LEU A 121 8.10 -8.70 -0.68
N ALA A 122 7.18 -7.96 -0.05
CA ALA A 122 5.94 -8.50 0.46
C ALA A 122 4.76 -7.92 -0.34
N VAL A 123 3.91 -8.80 -0.86
CA VAL A 123 2.72 -8.44 -1.63
C VAL A 123 1.49 -8.88 -0.86
N LEU A 124 0.65 -7.92 -0.53
CA LEU A 124 -0.53 -8.15 0.28
C LEU A 124 -1.77 -8.02 -0.61
N ASP A 125 -2.52 -9.10 -0.70
CA ASP A 125 -3.90 -9.16 -1.15
C ASP A 125 -4.16 -8.44 -2.48
N VAL A 126 -3.56 -8.94 -3.56
CA VAL A 126 -3.74 -8.41 -4.91
C VAL A 126 -3.64 -9.50 -5.98
N GLU A 127 -4.42 -9.37 -7.05
CA GLU A 127 -4.27 -10.17 -8.26
C GLU A 127 -3.30 -9.46 -9.23
N PRO A 128 -2.46 -10.20 -9.97
CA PRO A 128 -1.46 -9.61 -10.87
C PRO A 128 -2.10 -9.05 -12.16
N SER A 129 -3.37 -9.35 -12.41
CA SER A 129 -4.14 -8.81 -13.54
C SER A 129 -5.60 -8.65 -13.16
N PHE A 130 -6.17 -7.50 -13.52
CA PHE A 130 -7.59 -7.20 -13.36
C PHE A 130 -8.37 -7.24 -14.69
N THR A 131 -7.74 -7.63 -15.80
CA THR A 131 -8.36 -7.64 -17.13
C THR A 131 -9.58 -8.56 -17.23
N GLN A 132 -9.61 -9.61 -16.40
CA GLN A 132 -10.72 -10.57 -16.32
C GLN A 132 -11.58 -10.40 -15.05
N SER A 133 -11.31 -9.36 -14.25
CA SER A 133 -12.08 -9.13 -13.04
C SER A 133 -13.46 -8.57 -13.36
N GLU A 134 -14.50 -9.19 -12.82
CA GLU A 134 -15.88 -8.70 -12.87
C GLU A 134 -16.13 -7.55 -11.86
N HIS A 135 -15.16 -7.23 -11.01
CA HIS A 135 -15.31 -6.18 -10.02
C HIS A 135 -15.41 -4.81 -10.67
N GLU A 136 -16.54 -4.17 -10.43
CA GLU A 136 -16.76 -2.78 -10.81
C GLU A 136 -16.19 -1.83 -9.76
N VAL A 137 -15.84 -0.62 -10.20
CA VAL A 137 -15.50 0.47 -9.26
C VAL A 137 -16.73 0.77 -8.43
N MET A 138 -16.72 0.36 -7.16
CA MET A 138 -17.81 0.68 -6.26
C MET A 138 -17.89 2.19 -6.05
N ALA A 139 -19.09 2.76 -6.22
CA ALA A 139 -19.33 4.17 -5.95
C ALA A 139 -19.02 4.47 -4.48
N ARG A 140 -18.04 5.33 -4.24
CA ARG A 140 -17.65 5.81 -2.91
C ARG A 140 -18.02 7.28 -2.77
N PRO A 141 -18.49 7.73 -1.60
CA PRO A 141 -18.76 9.14 -1.39
C PRO A 141 -17.48 9.97 -1.45
N ALA A 142 -17.49 11.04 -2.25
CA ALA A 142 -16.39 12.02 -2.30
C ALA A 142 -16.37 12.89 -1.05
N ASN A 143 -17.55 13.16 -0.48
CA ASN A 143 -17.75 14.10 0.61
C ASN A 143 -18.64 13.51 1.70
N PHE A 144 -18.48 14.04 2.90
CA PHE A 144 -19.25 13.66 4.10
C PHE A 144 -19.67 14.93 4.87
N PRO A 145 -20.84 14.88 5.56
CA PRO A 145 -21.29 16.01 6.37
C PRO A 145 -20.52 16.17 7.68
N SER A 146 -19.84 15.12 8.16
CA SER A 146 -19.11 15.10 9.42
C SER A 146 -18.09 13.96 9.48
N ARG A 147 -17.14 14.05 10.41
CA ARG A 147 -16.24 12.93 10.74
C ARG A 147 -16.98 11.68 11.23
N ALA A 148 -18.10 11.87 11.92
CA ALA A 148 -18.93 10.73 12.35
C ALA A 148 -19.49 9.95 11.15
N ALA A 149 -19.92 10.66 10.10
CA ALA A 149 -20.38 10.02 8.86
C ALA A 149 -19.24 9.29 8.12
N VAL A 150 -18.00 9.82 8.15
CA VAL A 150 -16.82 9.10 7.63
C VAL A 150 -16.60 7.82 8.43
N MET A 151 -16.61 7.91 9.75
CA MET A 151 -16.40 6.76 10.65
C MET A 151 -17.46 5.67 10.44
N GLU A 152 -18.73 6.06 10.28
CA GLU A 152 -19.83 5.12 10.00
C GLU A 152 -19.62 4.41 8.66
N TYR A 153 -19.21 5.15 7.62
CA TYR A 153 -18.90 4.58 6.31
C TYR A 153 -17.76 3.57 6.39
N GLU A 154 -16.63 3.96 7.02
CA GLU A 154 -15.45 3.09 7.12
C GLU A 154 -15.73 1.87 8.01
N ARG A 155 -16.55 1.99 9.05
CA ARG A 155 -16.98 0.85 9.88
C ARG A 155 -17.78 -0.19 9.10
N LYS A 156 -18.65 0.26 8.20
CA LYS A 156 -19.42 -0.65 7.32
C LYS A 156 -18.52 -1.34 6.29
N ALA A 157 -17.53 -0.62 5.78
CA ALA A 157 -16.59 -1.14 4.78
C ALA A 157 -15.55 -2.10 5.40
N ASN A 158 -15.17 -1.87 6.67
CA ASN A 158 -14.10 -2.60 7.36
C ASN A 158 -14.60 -3.08 8.75
N PRO A 159 -15.53 -4.04 8.81
CA PRO A 159 -16.17 -4.44 10.06
C PRO A 159 -15.21 -5.11 11.05
N GLN A 160 -14.13 -5.70 10.56
CA GLN A 160 -13.14 -6.41 11.38
C GLN A 160 -12.07 -5.48 11.99
N ALA A 161 -11.92 -4.26 11.45
CA ALA A 161 -10.88 -3.36 11.90
C ALA A 161 -11.07 -2.93 13.38
N PRO A 162 -10.01 -2.93 14.21
CA PRO A 162 -10.06 -2.39 15.56
C PRO A 162 -10.52 -0.93 15.56
N GLN A 163 -11.41 -0.58 16.49
CA GLN A 163 -12.07 0.74 16.45
C GLN A 163 -11.09 1.91 16.50
N SER A 164 -10.04 1.83 17.32
CA SER A 164 -9.05 2.90 17.45
C SER A 164 -8.26 3.13 16.15
N LEU A 165 -7.89 2.04 15.46
CA LEU A 165 -7.16 2.11 14.19
C LEU A 165 -8.06 2.59 13.07
N LEU A 166 -9.29 2.10 13.04
CA LEU A 166 -10.29 2.54 12.07
C LEU A 166 -10.59 4.03 12.21
N GLN A 167 -10.67 4.54 13.45
CA GLN A 167 -10.90 5.96 13.70
C GLN A 167 -9.74 6.82 13.19
N LEU A 168 -8.51 6.41 13.43
CA LEU A 168 -7.33 7.10 12.92
C LEU A 168 -7.34 7.11 11.38
N PHE A 169 -7.52 5.94 10.77
CA PHE A 169 -7.60 5.79 9.32
C PHE A 169 -8.73 6.65 8.73
N ALA A 170 -9.94 6.56 9.26
CA ALA A 170 -11.09 7.31 8.78
C ALA A 170 -10.89 8.84 8.85
N TYR A 171 -10.33 9.33 9.97
CA TYR A 171 -10.15 10.77 10.16
C TYR A 171 -9.01 11.35 9.31
N GLU A 172 -8.00 10.56 9.03
CA GLU A 172 -6.90 10.97 8.15
C GLU A 172 -7.26 10.89 6.66
N SER A 173 -8.31 10.12 6.29
CA SER A 173 -8.76 9.98 4.91
C SER A 173 -9.47 11.22 4.35
N VAL A 174 -9.78 12.21 5.19
CA VAL A 174 -10.56 13.41 4.81
C VAL A 174 -9.95 14.70 5.33
N ASN A 175 -10.27 15.81 4.67
CA ASN A 175 -10.08 17.15 5.22
C ASN A 175 -11.41 17.90 5.33
N GLN A 176 -11.49 18.82 6.29
CA GLN A 176 -12.57 19.76 6.34
C GLN A 176 -12.35 20.88 5.32
N VAL A 177 -13.28 21.02 4.39
CA VAL A 177 -13.25 22.07 3.36
C VAL A 177 -14.29 23.16 3.59
N ASP A 178 -15.32 22.85 4.42
CA ASP A 178 -16.31 23.81 4.89
C ASP A 178 -16.91 23.32 6.24
N LEU A 179 -17.74 24.12 6.89
CA LEU A 179 -18.30 23.87 8.23
C LEU A 179 -18.90 22.46 8.37
N ASN A 180 -19.66 22.01 7.36
CA ASN A 180 -20.31 20.68 7.30
C ASN A 180 -19.89 19.90 6.05
N LEU A 181 -18.65 20.09 5.61
CA LEU A 181 -18.17 19.42 4.39
C LEU A 181 -16.77 18.87 4.62
N TRP A 182 -16.67 17.55 4.63
CA TRP A 182 -15.43 16.79 4.74
C TRP A 182 -15.18 16.08 3.41
N GLN A 183 -14.08 16.38 2.75
CA GLN A 183 -13.72 15.83 1.45
C GLN A 183 -12.62 14.77 1.60
N ARG A 184 -12.71 13.70 0.80
CA ARG A 184 -11.64 12.71 0.66
C ARG A 184 -10.33 13.36 0.24
N ARG A 185 -9.21 12.87 0.80
CA ARG A 185 -7.87 13.35 0.44
C ARG A 185 -7.34 12.77 -0.87
N HIS A 186 -7.96 11.73 -1.40
CA HIS A 186 -7.60 11.24 -2.73
C HIS A 186 -8.32 12.02 -3.84
N ASP A 187 -7.69 12.08 -5.02
CA ASP A 187 -8.28 12.72 -6.19
C ASP A 187 -9.63 12.06 -6.54
N PRO A 188 -10.69 12.84 -6.82
CA PRO A 188 -11.97 12.32 -7.29
C PRO A 188 -11.90 11.43 -8.54
N TYR A 189 -10.80 11.46 -9.28
CA TYR A 189 -10.51 10.53 -10.37
C TYR A 189 -10.73 9.07 -9.95
N PHE A 190 -10.21 8.68 -8.77
CA PHE A 190 -10.29 7.32 -8.26
C PHE A 190 -11.67 6.86 -7.80
N LEU A 191 -12.64 7.76 -7.73
CA LEU A 191 -14.04 7.43 -7.48
C LEU A 191 -14.74 6.85 -8.71
N ARG A 192 -14.15 7.01 -9.89
CA ARG A 192 -14.75 6.66 -11.18
C ARG A 192 -13.89 5.74 -12.03
N ARG A 193 -12.62 5.60 -11.71
CA ARG A 193 -11.63 4.86 -12.52
C ARG A 193 -10.63 4.14 -11.64
N TRP A 194 -10.30 2.94 -12.04
CA TRP A 194 -9.16 2.20 -11.52
C TRP A 194 -8.05 2.24 -12.57
N PRO A 195 -6.96 2.99 -12.34
CA PRO A 195 -5.90 3.18 -13.33
C PRO A 195 -5.15 1.89 -13.67
N PHE A 196 -5.17 0.93 -12.75
CA PHE A 196 -4.57 -0.40 -12.89
C PHE A 196 -5.48 -1.44 -13.55
N ARG A 197 -6.69 -1.06 -14.03
CA ARG A 197 -7.68 -2.00 -14.59
C ARG A 197 -7.15 -2.84 -15.74
N ASN A 198 -6.23 -2.28 -16.52
CA ASN A 198 -5.63 -2.94 -17.69
C ASN A 198 -4.21 -3.47 -17.41
N ASP A 199 -3.76 -3.40 -16.16
CA ASP A 199 -2.45 -3.94 -15.80
C ASP A 199 -2.48 -5.46 -15.90
N ASP A 200 -1.37 -6.00 -16.40
CA ASP A 200 -1.07 -7.42 -16.39
C ASP A 200 0.41 -7.58 -16.06
N VAL A 201 0.68 -8.09 -14.85
CA VAL A 201 2.05 -8.25 -14.34
C VAL A 201 2.44 -9.73 -14.14
N TRP A 202 1.73 -10.66 -14.80
CA TRP A 202 2.04 -12.08 -14.71
C TRP A 202 3.48 -12.40 -15.16
N ALA A 203 3.93 -11.79 -16.25
CA ALA A 203 5.29 -12.01 -16.76
C ALA A 203 6.36 -11.48 -15.78
N GLN A 204 6.10 -10.38 -15.10
CA GLN A 204 7.02 -9.78 -14.14
C GLN A 204 7.26 -10.65 -12.90
N LEU A 205 6.31 -11.51 -12.52
CA LEU A 205 6.50 -12.45 -11.40
C LEU A 205 7.70 -13.38 -11.62
N GLU A 206 7.88 -13.84 -12.85
CA GLU A 206 8.99 -14.73 -13.23
C GLU A 206 10.35 -13.99 -13.31
N GLU A 207 10.33 -12.67 -13.40
CA GLU A 207 11.52 -11.82 -13.48
C GLU A 207 12.02 -11.39 -12.08
N LEU A 208 11.21 -11.54 -11.04
CA LEU A 208 11.58 -11.16 -9.67
C LEU A 208 12.80 -11.95 -9.19
N ARG A 209 13.82 -11.24 -8.69
CA ARG A 209 15.06 -11.82 -8.17
C ARG A 209 15.14 -11.84 -6.65
N CYS A 210 14.27 -11.12 -5.97
CA CYS A 210 14.22 -11.06 -4.51
C CYS A 210 13.24 -12.11 -3.95
N PRO A 211 13.47 -12.62 -2.73
CA PRO A 211 12.49 -13.38 -1.98
C PRO A 211 11.17 -12.61 -1.90
N THR A 212 10.05 -13.29 -2.17
CA THR A 212 8.72 -12.65 -2.22
C THR A 212 7.73 -13.39 -1.32
N LEU A 213 7.19 -12.65 -0.34
CA LEU A 213 6.15 -13.09 0.58
C LEU A 213 4.78 -12.66 0.04
N LEU A 214 3.78 -13.54 0.11
CA LEU A 214 2.39 -13.24 -0.21
C LEU A 214 1.53 -13.36 1.04
N LEU A 215 0.68 -12.34 1.31
CA LEU A 215 -0.32 -12.39 2.38
C LEU A 215 -1.71 -12.17 1.79
N HIS A 216 -2.68 -12.98 2.22
CA HIS A 216 -4.06 -12.97 1.77
C HIS A 216 -5.02 -12.83 2.95
N GLY A 217 -6.13 -12.12 2.77
CA GLY A 217 -7.21 -12.06 3.74
C GLY A 217 -8.30 -13.09 3.43
N GLU A 218 -8.63 -13.99 4.37
CA GLU A 218 -9.62 -15.05 4.17
C GLU A 218 -10.98 -14.52 3.63
N ARG A 219 -11.37 -13.32 4.08
CA ARG A 219 -12.63 -12.66 3.67
C ARG A 219 -12.47 -11.63 2.57
N SER A 220 -11.30 -11.61 1.92
CA SER A 220 -11.06 -10.68 0.82
C SER A 220 -11.84 -11.08 -0.44
N PHE A 221 -12.08 -10.07 -1.29
CA PHE A 221 -12.58 -10.31 -2.65
C PHE A 221 -11.47 -10.79 -3.61
N VAL A 222 -10.20 -10.67 -3.25
CA VAL A 222 -9.07 -11.25 -4.00
C VAL A 222 -9.17 -12.77 -3.92
N ARG A 223 -8.95 -13.44 -5.03
CA ARG A 223 -9.09 -14.90 -5.12
C ARG A 223 -7.82 -15.60 -4.62
N LEU A 224 -7.94 -16.40 -3.56
CA LEU A 224 -6.81 -17.19 -3.05
C LEU A 224 -6.15 -18.04 -4.12
N ALA A 225 -6.95 -18.66 -5.02
CA ALA A 225 -6.43 -19.47 -6.12
C ALA A 225 -5.50 -18.68 -7.07
N ILE A 226 -5.76 -17.38 -7.27
CA ILE A 226 -4.88 -16.51 -8.05
C ILE A 226 -3.57 -16.23 -7.29
N MET A 227 -3.66 -15.99 -5.97
CA MET A 227 -2.45 -15.80 -5.17
C MET A 227 -1.61 -17.10 -5.06
N GLN A 228 -2.25 -18.27 -5.06
CA GLN A 228 -1.55 -19.56 -5.18
C GLN A 228 -0.82 -19.68 -6.53
N GLU A 229 -1.49 -19.34 -7.65
CA GLU A 229 -0.83 -19.32 -8.96
C GLU A 229 0.32 -18.29 -9.02
N MET A 230 0.16 -17.12 -8.39
CA MET A 230 1.27 -16.16 -8.23
C MET A 230 2.45 -16.79 -7.50
N HIS A 231 2.19 -17.43 -6.35
CA HIS A 231 3.21 -18.10 -5.56
C HIS A 231 3.99 -19.14 -6.38
N ASP A 232 3.28 -19.95 -7.14
CA ASP A 232 3.87 -21.02 -7.94
C ASP A 232 4.73 -20.52 -9.12
N ARG A 233 4.50 -19.29 -9.58
CA ARG A 233 5.29 -18.64 -10.64
C ARG A 233 6.49 -17.83 -10.12
N LEU A 234 6.56 -17.57 -8.82
CA LEU A 234 7.70 -16.87 -8.24
C LEU A 234 8.98 -17.72 -8.32
N ARG A 235 10.10 -17.12 -8.66
CA ARG A 235 11.42 -17.80 -8.61
C ARG A 235 11.90 -18.04 -7.18
N HIS A 236 11.57 -17.11 -6.28
CA HIS A 236 12.01 -17.11 -4.89
C HIS A 236 10.81 -16.90 -3.97
N PRO A 237 9.85 -17.86 -3.92
CA PRO A 237 8.72 -17.76 -3.02
C PRO A 237 9.19 -17.87 -1.57
N ALA A 238 8.77 -16.93 -0.73
CA ALA A 238 9.04 -16.94 0.70
C ALA A 238 7.82 -17.37 1.54
N GLY A 239 6.75 -17.77 0.86
CA GLY A 239 5.51 -18.28 1.44
C GLY A 239 4.27 -17.51 0.97
N LEU A 240 3.14 -18.18 1.11
CA LEU A 240 1.80 -17.60 0.97
C LEU A 240 1.03 -17.93 2.23
N TYR A 241 0.55 -16.92 2.95
CA TYR A 241 -0.20 -17.10 4.19
C TYR A 241 -1.56 -16.41 4.10
N GLU A 242 -2.58 -17.15 4.52
CA GLU A 242 -3.94 -16.63 4.63
C GLU A 242 -4.21 -16.21 6.08
N LEU A 243 -4.67 -14.97 6.27
CA LEU A 243 -5.01 -14.41 7.57
C LEU A 243 -6.50 -14.68 7.86
N PRO A 244 -6.82 -15.44 8.92
CA PRO A 244 -8.21 -15.78 9.24
C PRO A 244 -9.01 -14.52 9.61
N ASP A 245 -10.30 -14.55 9.33
CA ASP A 245 -11.27 -13.49 9.64
C ASP A 245 -10.90 -12.08 9.12
N THR A 246 -9.97 -11.97 8.17
CA THR A 246 -9.41 -10.70 7.67
C THR A 246 -9.92 -10.41 6.28
N GLY A 247 -10.38 -9.18 6.04
CA GLY A 247 -10.78 -8.68 4.72
C GLY A 247 -9.60 -8.13 3.94
N HIS A 248 -9.90 -7.21 3.00
CA HIS A 248 -8.91 -6.67 2.06
C HIS A 248 -7.87 -5.73 2.69
N LEU A 249 -8.22 -4.99 3.73
CA LEU A 249 -7.31 -4.02 4.35
C LEU A 249 -6.46 -4.66 5.48
N LEU A 250 -5.67 -5.68 5.13
CA LEU A 250 -4.88 -6.47 6.08
C LEU A 250 -4.13 -5.64 7.14
N PRO A 251 -3.41 -4.54 6.78
CA PRO A 251 -2.68 -3.75 7.77
C PRO A 251 -3.58 -3.01 8.77
N LEU A 252 -4.87 -2.84 8.46
CA LEU A 252 -5.86 -2.21 9.32
C LEU A 252 -6.65 -3.24 10.13
N GLU A 253 -7.00 -4.38 9.52
CA GLU A 253 -7.89 -5.38 10.09
C GLU A 253 -7.15 -6.42 10.94
N ALA A 254 -5.92 -6.77 10.55
CA ALA A 254 -5.05 -7.72 11.24
C ALA A 254 -3.61 -7.19 11.40
N PRO A 255 -3.43 -6.01 12.03
CA PRO A 255 -2.13 -5.34 12.06
C PRO A 255 -1.03 -6.12 12.80
N GLU A 256 -1.36 -6.80 13.90
CA GLU A 256 -0.39 -7.61 14.65
C GLU A 256 0.10 -8.82 13.86
N PRO A 257 -0.76 -9.67 13.26
CA PRO A 257 -0.34 -10.75 12.37
C PRO A 257 0.48 -10.24 11.18
N VAL A 258 0.07 -9.14 10.52
CA VAL A 258 0.83 -8.57 9.40
C VAL A 258 2.22 -8.13 9.84
N ALA A 259 2.33 -7.45 11.00
CA ALA A 259 3.63 -7.04 11.54
C ALA A 259 4.51 -8.25 11.86
N ALA A 260 3.94 -9.33 12.43
CA ALA A 260 4.68 -10.55 12.77
C ALA A 260 5.22 -11.25 11.51
N TYR A 261 4.39 -11.48 10.48
CA TYR A 261 4.85 -12.07 9.21
C TYR A 261 5.91 -11.22 8.53
N LEU A 262 5.74 -9.90 8.50
CA LEU A 262 6.74 -9.00 7.92
C LEU A 262 8.05 -9.04 8.73
N GLU A 263 8.01 -9.00 10.07
CA GLU A 263 9.22 -9.03 10.88
C GLU A 263 9.99 -10.34 10.68
N GLU A 264 9.32 -11.49 10.73
CA GLU A 264 9.91 -12.80 10.46
C GLU A 264 10.56 -12.83 9.07
N PHE A 265 9.81 -12.45 8.03
CA PHE A 265 10.27 -12.44 6.65
C PHE A 265 11.48 -11.50 6.45
N LEU A 266 11.44 -10.31 7.03
CA LEU A 266 12.48 -9.28 6.83
C LEU A 266 13.75 -9.55 7.64
N THR A 267 13.72 -10.44 8.65
CA THR A 267 14.86 -10.83 9.49
C THR A 267 15.43 -12.20 9.16
N ALA A 268 14.76 -12.99 8.32
CA ALA A 268 15.30 -14.28 7.84
C ALA A 268 16.68 -14.09 7.20
N ASP A 269 17.57 -15.09 7.36
CA ASP A 269 18.93 -15.08 6.79
C ASP A 269 18.94 -15.23 5.26
#